data_35ed78ea0d9075d87444c817c4aacbb5
#
_entry.id   35ed78ea0d9075d87444c817c4aacbb5
#
_cell.length_a   1.000
_cell.length_b   1.000
_cell.length_c   1.000
_cell.angle_alpha   90.00
_cell.angle_beta   90.00
_cell.angle_gamma   90.00
#
_symmetry.space_group_name_H-M   'P 1'
#
loop_
_entity.id
_entity.type
_entity.pdbx_description
1 polymer ?
#
loop_
_entity_poly.entity_id
_entity_poly.type
_entity_poly.pdbx_seq_one_letter_code
_entity_poly.pdbx_strand_id
1 'polypeptide(L)'
;MPQLPSLDELISGARVVSVPMRVKFRGVLEREVLLLQGPAGWAEFGPFTEYDDVESSRWLGAAIEAGWKGFPAPLRESIPVNATLPAVPADKVGEVLAAFTEAGGGSISAVKVKVAERGQSLDDDLARVAAVRSALPDAALRIDANAGWSGPEAVEALARLAEYGLEYAEQPVAGIDGLSALRRTLAERRIPVLIAADESVRKESDPLAVARAGAADLIVVKVAPLGGVRRARDIVLEAGLPAVVSSALDTSIGIRAGLALAACLPELPYACGLGTVSLMAGDVVREPLVATDGRIALREVGADPELLARYAAPTERRDWWHGRLRRCYAVLSGA
;
A
#
# COMPACT_ATOMS: atom_id res chain seq x y z
N MET A 1 -0.36 29.49 -1.24
CA MET A 1 0.17 28.12 -0.99
C MET A 1 1.37 28.27 -0.06
N PRO A 2 1.60 27.40 0.93
CA PRO A 2 2.85 27.42 1.65
C PRO A 2 3.99 27.20 0.66
N GLN A 3 5.08 27.92 0.85
CA GLN A 3 6.23 27.93 -0.06
C GLN A 3 6.84 26.52 -0.12
N LEU A 4 7.01 25.99 -1.35
CA LEU A 4 7.72 24.74 -1.59
C LEU A 4 9.20 24.95 -1.21
N PRO A 5 9.89 23.91 -0.67
CA PRO A 5 11.34 23.95 -0.54
C PRO A 5 11.97 24.15 -1.93
N SER A 6 13.15 24.77 -1.98
CA SER A 6 13.83 24.95 -3.25
C SER A 6 14.28 23.60 -3.83
N LEU A 7 14.39 23.54 -5.16
CA LEU A 7 14.88 22.32 -5.83
C LEU A 7 16.30 21.94 -5.35
N ASP A 8 17.17 22.93 -5.13
CA ASP A 8 18.53 22.70 -4.64
C ASP A 8 18.54 22.12 -3.23
N GLU A 9 17.64 22.56 -2.36
CA GLU A 9 17.46 22.00 -1.02
C GLU A 9 17.04 20.53 -1.09
N LEU A 10 16.05 20.20 -1.95
CA LEU A 10 15.62 18.82 -2.17
C LEU A 10 16.76 17.92 -2.70
N ILE A 11 17.52 18.41 -3.68
CA ILE A 11 18.59 17.63 -4.31
C ILE A 11 19.77 17.41 -3.35
N SER A 12 20.16 18.43 -2.58
CA SER A 12 21.30 18.33 -1.65
C SER A 12 21.04 17.31 -0.53
N GLY A 13 19.79 17.21 -0.06
CA GLY A 13 19.35 16.24 0.94
C GLY A 13 18.98 14.86 0.41
N ALA A 14 18.95 14.68 -0.93
CA ALA A 14 18.45 13.44 -1.54
C ALA A 14 19.42 12.25 -1.37
N ARG A 15 18.86 11.08 -1.07
CA ARG A 15 19.58 9.80 -1.03
C ARG A 15 18.76 8.78 -1.81
N VAL A 16 19.36 8.16 -2.84
CA VAL A 16 18.70 7.12 -3.63
C VAL A 16 19.19 5.77 -3.16
N VAL A 17 18.25 4.91 -2.80
CA VAL A 17 18.53 3.55 -2.31
C VAL A 17 17.81 2.53 -3.17
N SER A 18 18.40 1.31 -3.24
CA SER A 18 17.83 0.11 -3.86
C SER A 18 17.83 -0.99 -2.80
N VAL A 19 16.66 -1.40 -2.33
CA VAL A 19 16.51 -2.40 -1.28
C VAL A 19 16.00 -3.70 -1.92
N PRO A 20 16.72 -4.84 -1.78
CA PRO A 20 16.28 -6.12 -2.34
C PRO A 20 14.98 -6.61 -1.69
N MET A 21 14.14 -7.28 -2.47
CA MET A 21 12.95 -7.96 -1.98
C MET A 21 13.28 -9.40 -1.57
N ARG A 22 12.66 -9.91 -0.50
CA ARG A 22 12.73 -11.34 -0.11
C ARG A 22 12.00 -12.23 -1.11
N VAL A 23 10.88 -11.74 -1.63
CA VAL A 23 10.05 -12.41 -2.62
C VAL A 23 9.69 -11.41 -3.72
N LYS A 24 9.54 -11.89 -4.96
CA LYS A 24 9.06 -11.05 -6.04
C LYS A 24 7.64 -10.60 -5.74
N PHE A 25 7.39 -9.31 -5.76
CA PHE A 25 6.09 -8.72 -5.51
C PHE A 25 5.77 -7.65 -6.56
N ARG A 26 4.62 -7.73 -7.25
CA ARG A 26 4.26 -6.87 -8.39
C ARG A 26 5.35 -6.77 -9.48
N GLY A 27 6.08 -7.85 -9.70
CA GLY A 27 7.20 -7.86 -10.64
C GLY A 27 8.50 -7.23 -10.12
N VAL A 28 8.50 -6.61 -8.93
CA VAL A 28 9.65 -5.92 -8.33
C VAL A 28 10.53 -6.93 -7.58
N LEU A 29 11.82 -6.92 -7.86
CA LEU A 29 12.87 -7.68 -7.13
C LEU A 29 13.76 -6.77 -6.28
N GLU A 30 13.86 -5.50 -6.66
CA GLU A 30 14.58 -4.45 -5.95
C GLU A 30 13.70 -3.21 -5.88
N ARG A 31 13.51 -2.68 -4.68
CA ARG A 31 12.74 -1.47 -4.47
C ARG A 31 13.65 -0.26 -4.43
N GLU A 32 13.62 0.55 -5.48
CA GLU A 32 14.31 1.83 -5.53
C GLU A 32 13.41 2.96 -5.03
N VAL A 33 13.96 3.81 -4.17
CA VAL A 33 13.30 5.02 -3.68
C VAL A 33 14.32 6.14 -3.49
N LEU A 34 13.83 7.39 -3.56
CA LEU A 34 14.60 8.57 -3.23
C LEU A 34 14.12 9.07 -1.85
N LEU A 35 15.04 9.16 -0.91
CA LEU A 35 14.79 9.68 0.43
C LEU A 35 15.19 11.15 0.50
N LEU A 36 14.39 11.96 1.17
CA LEU A 36 14.59 13.38 1.39
C LEU A 36 14.66 13.65 2.89
N GLN A 37 15.56 14.53 3.30
CA GLN A 37 15.66 14.96 4.69
C GLN A 37 15.23 16.45 4.78
N GLY A 38 14.13 16.69 5.46
CA GLY A 38 13.62 18.02 5.72
C GLY A 38 13.64 18.36 7.23
N PRO A 39 13.22 19.57 7.61
CA PRO A 39 13.21 20.02 9.00
C PRO A 39 12.24 19.24 9.90
N ALA A 40 11.19 18.63 9.32
CA ALA A 40 10.24 17.79 10.05
C ALA A 40 10.63 16.30 10.07
N GLY A 41 11.74 15.93 9.43
CA GLY A 41 12.27 14.56 9.41
C GLY A 41 12.50 14.00 8.01
N TRP A 42 12.70 12.68 7.96
CA TRP A 42 12.88 11.97 6.70
C TRP A 42 11.56 11.72 5.97
N ALA A 43 11.62 11.71 4.65
CA ALA A 43 10.50 11.46 3.76
C ALA A 43 10.92 10.58 2.59
N GLU A 44 9.96 9.86 1.99
CA GLU A 44 10.18 8.97 0.86
C GLU A 44 9.47 9.47 -0.39
N PHE A 45 10.21 9.58 -1.49
CA PHE A 45 9.72 9.79 -2.84
C PHE A 45 10.01 8.53 -3.66
N GLY A 46 9.03 7.65 -3.78
CA GLY A 46 9.19 6.32 -4.37
C GLY A 46 8.12 5.92 -5.38
N PRO A 47 7.72 6.78 -6.36
CA PRO A 47 6.77 6.36 -7.39
C PRO A 47 7.36 5.21 -8.23
N PHE A 48 6.54 4.26 -8.64
CA PHE A 48 6.97 3.19 -9.54
C PHE A 48 7.44 3.78 -10.87
N THR A 49 8.37 3.08 -11.53
CA THR A 49 9.07 3.61 -12.72
C THR A 49 8.15 3.76 -13.93
N GLU A 50 7.05 3.03 -13.99
CA GLU A 50 6.03 3.10 -15.03
C GLU A 50 5.10 4.32 -14.94
N TYR A 51 5.07 5.05 -13.81
CA TYR A 51 4.24 6.24 -13.66
C TYR A 51 4.89 7.44 -14.33
N ASP A 52 4.08 8.27 -14.98
CA ASP A 52 4.52 9.52 -15.57
C ASP A 52 4.89 10.59 -14.53
N ASP A 53 5.45 11.70 -15.00
CA ASP A 53 5.90 12.78 -14.10
C ASP A 53 4.72 13.53 -13.46
N VAL A 54 3.54 13.55 -14.09
CA VAL A 54 2.32 14.19 -13.55
C VAL A 54 1.78 13.38 -12.37
N GLU A 55 1.65 12.07 -12.53
CA GLU A 55 1.26 11.18 -11.43
C GLU A 55 2.31 11.21 -10.31
N SER A 56 3.58 11.11 -10.68
CA SER A 56 4.70 11.09 -9.72
C SER A 56 4.89 12.42 -8.97
N SER A 57 4.47 13.54 -9.54
CA SER A 57 4.56 14.84 -8.85
C SER A 57 3.73 14.89 -7.56
N ARG A 58 2.62 14.14 -7.47
CA ARG A 58 1.83 14.01 -6.24
C ARG A 58 2.60 13.28 -5.15
N TRP A 59 3.35 12.26 -5.53
CA TRP A 59 4.25 11.54 -4.60
C TRP A 59 5.33 12.46 -4.04
N LEU A 60 5.86 13.35 -4.88
CA LEU A 60 6.78 14.39 -4.41
C LEU A 60 6.10 15.35 -3.44
N GLY A 61 4.87 15.77 -3.73
CA GLY A 61 4.06 16.58 -2.82
C GLY A 61 3.87 15.92 -1.45
N ALA A 62 3.60 14.63 -1.43
CA ALA A 62 3.48 13.84 -0.20
C ALA A 62 4.82 13.76 0.57
N ALA A 63 5.94 13.56 -0.14
CA ALA A 63 7.27 13.55 0.46
C ALA A 63 7.63 14.92 1.05
N ILE A 64 7.32 16.02 0.35
CA ILE A 64 7.53 17.38 0.86
C ILE A 64 6.63 17.64 2.09
N GLU A 65 5.39 17.21 2.10
CA GLU A 65 4.55 17.31 3.30
C GLU A 65 5.23 16.59 4.48
N ALA A 66 5.63 15.34 4.30
CA ALA A 66 6.23 14.53 5.36
C ALA A 66 7.54 15.12 5.90
N GLY A 67 8.43 15.61 5.02
CA GLY A 67 9.73 16.11 5.40
C GLY A 67 9.74 17.57 5.89
N TRP A 68 8.79 18.40 5.45
CA TRP A 68 8.80 19.85 5.75
C TRP A 68 7.68 20.34 6.65
N LYS A 69 6.54 19.61 6.71
CA LYS A 69 5.38 20.01 7.53
C LYS A 69 5.05 19.01 8.63
N GLY A 70 5.56 17.78 8.50
CA GLY A 70 5.18 16.69 9.38
C GLY A 70 3.72 16.29 9.22
N PHE A 71 3.21 15.46 10.13
CA PHE A 71 1.89 14.85 10.05
C PHE A 71 0.88 15.50 11.00
N PRO A 72 -0.44 15.32 10.76
CA PRO A 72 -1.47 15.67 11.73
C PRO A 72 -1.30 14.93 13.05
N ALA A 73 -1.88 15.47 14.13
CA ALA A 73 -1.92 14.78 15.43
C ALA A 73 -2.64 13.43 15.30
N PRO A 74 -2.09 12.35 15.84
CA PRO A 74 -2.70 11.03 15.80
C PRO A 74 -3.85 10.90 16.79
N LEU A 75 -4.86 10.10 16.46
CA LEU A 75 -5.97 9.71 17.33
C LEU A 75 -5.71 8.36 18.02
N ARG A 76 -4.64 7.66 17.65
CA ARG A 76 -4.24 6.35 18.19
C ARG A 76 -2.74 6.16 18.12
N GLU A 77 -2.19 5.31 18.99
CA GLU A 77 -0.74 5.11 19.15
C GLU A 77 -0.20 3.93 18.33
N SER A 78 -1.06 3.07 17.83
CA SER A 78 -0.68 1.93 16.99
C SER A 78 -1.77 1.57 16.00
N ILE A 79 -1.38 1.01 14.85
CA ILE A 79 -2.26 0.68 13.74
C ILE A 79 -2.32 -0.84 13.57
N PRO A 80 -3.53 -1.45 13.52
CA PRO A 80 -3.67 -2.85 13.15
C PRO A 80 -3.29 -3.03 11.69
N VAL A 81 -2.52 -4.07 11.38
CA VAL A 81 -2.05 -4.36 10.02
C VAL A 81 -2.29 -5.81 9.65
N ASN A 82 -2.49 -6.05 8.36
CA ASN A 82 -2.58 -7.40 7.84
C ASN A 82 -1.22 -7.93 7.37
N ALA A 83 -1.02 -9.23 7.49
CA ALA A 83 -0.02 -9.93 6.70
C ALA A 83 -0.39 -9.90 5.23
N THR A 84 0.61 -9.87 4.35
CA THR A 84 0.40 -9.95 2.89
C THR A 84 1.00 -11.25 2.38
N LEU A 85 0.14 -12.10 1.79
CA LEU A 85 0.55 -13.35 1.18
C LEU A 85 0.61 -13.19 -0.34
N PRO A 86 1.82 -13.26 -0.95
CA PRO A 86 1.97 -13.28 -2.41
C PRO A 86 1.28 -14.49 -3.04
N ALA A 87 1.18 -14.50 -4.38
CA ALA A 87 0.60 -15.59 -5.15
C ALA A 87 1.53 -16.84 -5.19
N VAL A 88 1.84 -17.36 -4.02
CA VAL A 88 2.65 -18.58 -3.85
C VAL A 88 1.77 -19.85 -3.94
N PRO A 89 2.35 -21.04 -4.26
CA PRO A 89 1.65 -22.31 -4.13
C PRO A 89 1.16 -22.57 -2.70
N ALA A 90 0.09 -23.36 -2.55
CA ALA A 90 -0.55 -23.62 -1.27
C ALA A 90 0.38 -24.25 -0.21
N ASP A 91 1.33 -25.09 -0.64
CA ASP A 91 2.34 -25.73 0.22
C ASP A 91 3.38 -24.75 0.78
N LYS A 92 3.49 -23.53 0.19
CA LYS A 92 4.38 -22.46 0.66
C LYS A 92 3.72 -21.45 1.60
N VAL A 93 2.41 -21.54 1.78
CA VAL A 93 1.65 -20.59 2.64
C VAL A 93 2.20 -20.57 4.06
N GLY A 94 2.44 -21.71 4.67
CA GLY A 94 2.96 -21.79 6.04
C GLY A 94 4.33 -21.13 6.21
N GLU A 95 5.23 -21.29 5.24
CA GLU A 95 6.55 -20.65 5.23
C GLU A 95 6.45 -19.13 5.19
N VAL A 96 5.58 -18.59 4.32
CA VAL A 96 5.40 -17.13 4.18
C VAL A 96 4.76 -16.52 5.42
N LEU A 97 3.77 -17.19 6.02
CA LEU A 97 3.14 -16.73 7.26
C LEU A 97 4.13 -16.77 8.44
N ALA A 98 4.97 -17.81 8.53
CA ALA A 98 6.00 -17.91 9.55
C ALA A 98 7.02 -16.77 9.41
N ALA A 99 7.49 -16.47 8.19
CA ALA A 99 8.41 -15.36 7.95
C ALA A 99 7.83 -13.99 8.37
N PHE A 100 6.52 -13.79 8.22
CA PHE A 100 5.85 -12.57 8.70
C PHE A 100 5.85 -12.50 10.24
N THR A 101 5.56 -13.59 10.93
CA THR A 101 5.56 -13.65 12.39
C THR A 101 6.96 -13.54 12.98
N GLU A 102 7.97 -14.18 12.36
CA GLU A 102 9.37 -14.09 12.78
C GLU A 102 9.95 -12.67 12.63
N ALA A 103 9.56 -11.95 11.58
CA ALA A 103 10.02 -10.58 11.36
C ALA A 103 9.52 -9.58 12.42
N GLY A 104 8.37 -9.86 13.06
CA GLY A 104 7.75 -8.96 14.04
C GLY A 104 7.37 -9.62 15.37
N GLY A 105 7.44 -10.94 15.46
CA GLY A 105 6.98 -11.73 16.63
C GLY A 105 5.48 -11.52 16.92
N GLY A 106 4.67 -12.55 16.97
CA GLY A 106 3.28 -12.44 17.39
C GLY A 106 2.24 -12.98 16.43
N SER A 107 0.96 -12.73 16.73
CA SER A 107 -0.19 -13.29 16.01
C SER A 107 -0.53 -12.51 14.75
N ILE A 108 -1.02 -13.20 13.73
CA ILE A 108 -1.63 -12.61 12.52
C ILE A 108 -3.15 -12.55 12.74
N SER A 109 -3.68 -11.36 12.96
CA SER A 109 -5.13 -11.15 13.12
C SER A 109 -5.87 -10.90 11.79
N ALA A 110 -5.15 -10.53 10.74
CA ALA A 110 -5.69 -10.34 9.40
C ALA A 110 -4.66 -10.71 8.34
N VAL A 111 -5.11 -11.27 7.23
CA VAL A 111 -4.26 -11.64 6.10
C VAL A 111 -4.90 -11.28 4.77
N LYS A 112 -4.13 -10.68 3.87
CA LYS A 112 -4.53 -10.37 2.49
C LYS A 112 -3.78 -11.29 1.53
N VAL A 113 -4.53 -12.09 0.79
CA VAL A 113 -4.03 -13.13 -0.13
C VAL A 113 -4.11 -12.63 -1.57
N LYS A 114 -2.99 -12.66 -2.29
CA LYS A 114 -2.98 -12.38 -3.72
C LYS A 114 -3.62 -13.52 -4.49
N VAL A 115 -4.55 -13.17 -5.38
CA VAL A 115 -5.29 -14.08 -6.29
C VAL A 115 -5.28 -13.53 -7.71
N ALA A 116 -5.80 -14.26 -8.66
CA ALA A 116 -5.85 -13.89 -10.07
C ALA A 116 -4.47 -13.60 -10.70
N GLU A 117 -3.41 -14.23 -10.19
CA GLU A 117 -2.05 -14.04 -10.71
C GLU A 117 -1.96 -14.64 -12.11
N ARG A 118 -1.32 -13.89 -13.02
CA ARG A 118 -1.18 -14.34 -14.43
C ARG A 118 -0.47 -15.68 -14.51
N GLY A 119 -1.11 -16.64 -15.18
CA GLY A 119 -0.60 -18.00 -15.35
C GLY A 119 -0.99 -18.98 -14.23
N GLN A 120 -1.80 -18.54 -13.27
CA GLN A 120 -2.43 -19.37 -12.26
C GLN A 120 -3.92 -19.55 -12.55
N SER A 121 -4.51 -20.63 -12.04
CA SER A 121 -5.92 -20.95 -12.17
C SER A 121 -6.72 -20.55 -10.91
N LEU A 122 -8.04 -20.55 -11.03
CA LEU A 122 -8.91 -20.38 -9.85
C LEU A 122 -8.71 -21.49 -8.81
N ASP A 123 -8.38 -22.70 -9.22
CA ASP A 123 -8.13 -23.80 -8.29
C ASP A 123 -6.82 -23.58 -7.49
N ASP A 124 -5.80 -22.92 -8.07
CA ASP A 124 -4.60 -22.49 -7.34
C ASP A 124 -4.95 -21.43 -6.27
N ASP A 125 -5.81 -20.49 -6.61
CA ASP A 125 -6.28 -19.46 -5.68
C ASP A 125 -7.08 -20.06 -4.53
N LEU A 126 -8.00 -20.98 -4.82
CA LEU A 126 -8.80 -21.70 -3.82
C LEU A 126 -7.91 -22.53 -2.90
N ALA A 127 -6.96 -23.27 -3.45
CA ALA A 127 -6.02 -24.08 -2.65
C ALA A 127 -5.19 -23.18 -1.70
N ARG A 128 -4.73 -22.02 -2.19
CA ARG A 128 -3.98 -21.02 -1.41
C ARG A 128 -4.83 -20.44 -0.28
N VAL A 129 -6.05 -20.00 -0.59
CA VAL A 129 -6.98 -19.43 0.39
C VAL A 129 -7.40 -20.48 1.44
N ALA A 130 -7.65 -21.73 1.02
CA ALA A 130 -7.92 -22.84 1.94
C ALA A 130 -6.75 -23.10 2.89
N ALA A 131 -5.51 -23.09 2.37
CA ALA A 131 -4.31 -23.27 3.20
C ALA A 131 -4.16 -22.14 4.23
N VAL A 132 -4.44 -20.89 3.85
CA VAL A 132 -4.44 -19.75 4.79
C VAL A 132 -5.51 -19.93 5.86
N ARG A 133 -6.75 -20.24 5.49
CA ARG A 133 -7.86 -20.44 6.44
C ARG A 133 -7.57 -21.59 7.40
N SER A 134 -6.94 -22.67 6.91
CA SER A 134 -6.51 -23.79 7.77
C SER A 134 -5.43 -23.38 8.77
N ALA A 135 -4.45 -22.57 8.34
CA ALA A 135 -3.36 -22.10 9.21
C ALA A 135 -3.81 -21.01 10.20
N LEU A 136 -4.78 -20.20 9.83
CA LEU A 136 -5.26 -19.04 10.57
C LEU A 136 -6.81 -19.05 10.62
N PRO A 137 -7.42 -19.94 11.41
CA PRO A 137 -8.88 -20.13 11.39
C PRO A 137 -9.68 -18.89 11.81
N ASP A 138 -9.13 -18.05 12.69
CA ASP A 138 -9.82 -16.89 13.26
C ASP A 138 -9.38 -15.55 12.62
N ALA A 139 -8.40 -15.55 11.71
CA ALA A 139 -7.92 -14.32 11.11
C ALA A 139 -8.95 -13.75 10.11
N ALA A 140 -9.08 -12.42 10.06
CA ALA A 140 -9.80 -11.73 8.99
C ALA A 140 -9.10 -12.01 7.65
N LEU A 141 -9.83 -12.63 6.73
CA LEU A 141 -9.29 -13.10 5.44
C LEU A 141 -9.76 -12.18 4.32
N ARG A 142 -8.82 -11.68 3.54
CA ARG A 142 -9.05 -10.80 2.41
C ARG A 142 -8.35 -11.35 1.19
N ILE A 143 -8.87 -11.06 0.03
CA ILE A 143 -8.21 -11.35 -1.24
C ILE A 143 -7.97 -10.07 -2.02
N ASP A 144 -6.94 -10.08 -2.86
CA ASP A 144 -6.59 -8.96 -3.75
C ASP A 144 -6.27 -9.52 -5.14
N ALA A 145 -7.14 -9.21 -6.09
CA ALA A 145 -7.06 -9.69 -7.46
C ALA A 145 -6.36 -8.70 -8.42
N ASN A 146 -6.04 -7.49 -7.97
CA ASN A 146 -5.40 -6.44 -8.78
C ASN A 146 -6.03 -6.27 -10.18
N ALA A 147 -7.37 -6.31 -10.25
CA ALA A 147 -8.15 -6.26 -11.49
C ALA A 147 -7.88 -7.42 -12.48
N GLY A 148 -7.42 -8.57 -11.98
CA GLY A 148 -7.00 -9.69 -12.81
C GLY A 148 -8.14 -10.53 -13.41
N TRP A 149 -9.38 -10.39 -12.89
CA TRP A 149 -10.54 -11.12 -13.42
C TRP A 149 -11.40 -10.26 -14.36
N SER A 150 -12.01 -10.91 -15.34
CA SER A 150 -13.20 -10.39 -16.02
C SER A 150 -14.42 -10.44 -15.10
N GLY A 151 -15.51 -9.76 -15.46
CA GLY A 151 -16.76 -9.80 -14.67
C GLY A 151 -17.28 -11.21 -14.38
N PRO A 152 -17.46 -12.08 -15.41
CA PRO A 152 -17.90 -13.48 -15.20
C PRO A 152 -16.94 -14.29 -14.32
N GLU A 153 -15.61 -14.18 -14.53
CA GLU A 153 -14.61 -14.88 -13.73
C GLU A 153 -14.64 -14.41 -12.26
N ALA A 154 -14.79 -13.10 -12.01
CA ALA A 154 -14.91 -12.56 -10.67
C ALA A 154 -16.15 -13.10 -9.94
N VAL A 155 -17.30 -13.21 -10.63
CA VAL A 155 -18.52 -13.76 -10.02
C VAL A 155 -18.34 -15.24 -9.67
N GLU A 156 -17.73 -16.03 -10.54
CA GLU A 156 -17.43 -17.45 -10.28
C GLU A 156 -16.45 -17.60 -9.12
N ALA A 157 -15.34 -16.87 -9.16
CA ALA A 157 -14.31 -16.90 -8.13
C ALA A 157 -14.87 -16.51 -6.77
N LEU A 158 -15.60 -15.38 -6.68
CA LEU A 158 -16.15 -14.89 -5.43
C LEU A 158 -17.25 -15.80 -4.88
N ALA A 159 -18.03 -16.46 -5.72
CA ALA A 159 -19.01 -17.46 -5.26
C ALA A 159 -18.35 -18.64 -4.53
N ARG A 160 -17.20 -19.13 -5.05
CA ARG A 160 -16.44 -20.22 -4.42
C ARG A 160 -15.63 -19.75 -3.21
N LEU A 161 -14.98 -18.57 -3.31
CA LEU A 161 -14.14 -18.03 -2.26
C LEU A 161 -14.92 -17.51 -1.05
N ALA A 162 -16.19 -17.15 -1.21
CA ALA A 162 -17.07 -16.72 -0.12
C ALA A 162 -17.21 -17.79 0.99
N GLU A 163 -17.07 -19.07 0.68
CA GLU A 163 -17.15 -20.18 1.65
C GLU A 163 -16.04 -20.10 2.71
N TYR A 164 -14.94 -19.41 2.43
CA TYR A 164 -13.84 -19.20 3.38
C TYR A 164 -14.05 -18.00 4.31
N GLY A 165 -15.21 -17.32 4.27
CA GLY A 165 -15.55 -16.19 5.15
C GLY A 165 -14.66 -14.98 4.87
N LEU A 166 -14.67 -14.50 3.62
CA LEU A 166 -13.92 -13.30 3.23
C LEU A 166 -14.46 -12.07 3.92
N GLU A 167 -13.56 -11.24 4.47
CA GLU A 167 -13.91 -9.91 4.97
C GLU A 167 -14.20 -8.96 3.79
N TYR A 168 -13.37 -9.00 2.75
CA TYR A 168 -13.62 -8.31 1.47
C TYR A 168 -12.74 -8.88 0.33
N ALA A 169 -13.11 -8.54 -0.91
CA ALA A 169 -12.32 -8.73 -2.11
C ALA A 169 -11.85 -7.38 -2.66
N GLU A 170 -10.52 -7.19 -2.77
CA GLU A 170 -9.90 -5.98 -3.27
C GLU A 170 -9.74 -6.04 -4.79
N GLN A 171 -10.26 -5.02 -5.47
CA GLN A 171 -10.19 -4.79 -6.91
C GLN A 171 -10.32 -6.06 -7.76
N PRO A 172 -11.43 -6.79 -7.66
CA PRO A 172 -11.61 -8.04 -8.43
C PRO A 172 -11.62 -7.81 -9.95
N VAL A 173 -12.18 -6.69 -10.39
CA VAL A 173 -12.28 -6.32 -11.82
C VAL A 173 -11.80 -4.90 -12.06
N ALA A 174 -11.48 -4.57 -13.32
CA ALA A 174 -11.00 -3.25 -13.70
C ALA A 174 -12.11 -2.20 -13.72
N GLY A 175 -11.78 -0.99 -13.29
CA GLY A 175 -12.58 0.23 -13.46
C GLY A 175 -13.81 0.33 -12.56
N ILE A 176 -14.33 1.56 -12.45
CA ILE A 176 -15.48 1.89 -11.61
C ILE A 176 -16.76 1.21 -12.11
N ASP A 177 -16.98 1.21 -13.41
CA ASP A 177 -18.17 0.58 -14.03
C ASP A 177 -18.16 -0.95 -13.83
N GLY A 178 -16.97 -1.57 -13.96
CA GLY A 178 -16.78 -3.00 -13.70
C GLY A 178 -17.10 -3.36 -12.25
N LEU A 179 -16.59 -2.60 -11.29
CA LEU A 179 -16.89 -2.81 -9.86
C LEU A 179 -18.38 -2.62 -9.56
N SER A 180 -19.02 -1.56 -10.11
CA SER A 180 -20.45 -1.31 -9.94
C SER A 180 -21.31 -2.45 -10.49
N ALA A 181 -20.97 -2.97 -11.67
CA ALA A 181 -21.68 -4.10 -12.28
C ALA A 181 -21.48 -5.37 -11.46
N LEU A 182 -20.26 -5.63 -11.00
CA LEU A 182 -19.95 -6.79 -10.15
C LEU A 182 -20.76 -6.75 -8.85
N ARG A 183 -20.76 -5.62 -8.12
CA ARG A 183 -21.52 -5.49 -6.86
C ARG A 183 -23.00 -5.78 -7.04
N ARG A 184 -23.62 -5.26 -8.13
CA ARG A 184 -25.03 -5.57 -8.43
C ARG A 184 -25.24 -7.08 -8.65
N THR A 185 -24.38 -7.72 -9.43
CA THR A 185 -24.47 -9.16 -9.71
C THR A 185 -24.29 -10.00 -8.44
N LEU A 186 -23.33 -9.62 -7.56
CA LEU A 186 -23.13 -10.31 -6.27
C LEU A 186 -24.37 -10.18 -5.38
N ALA A 187 -25.00 -9.00 -5.31
CA ALA A 187 -26.22 -8.77 -4.55
C ALA A 187 -27.40 -9.60 -5.10
N GLU A 188 -27.62 -9.62 -6.42
CA GLU A 188 -28.64 -10.42 -7.10
C GLU A 188 -28.47 -11.92 -6.82
N ARG A 189 -27.22 -12.41 -6.83
CA ARG A 189 -26.88 -13.81 -6.57
C ARG A 189 -26.74 -14.16 -5.08
N ARG A 190 -26.86 -13.17 -4.20
CA ARG A 190 -26.70 -13.32 -2.74
C ARG A 190 -25.33 -13.87 -2.34
N ILE A 191 -24.28 -13.43 -3.01
CA ILE A 191 -22.90 -13.76 -2.68
C ILE A 191 -22.41 -12.72 -1.66
N PRO A 192 -22.13 -13.09 -0.39
CA PRO A 192 -21.93 -12.15 0.71
C PRO A 192 -20.44 -11.72 0.80
N VAL A 193 -19.93 -11.05 -0.23
CA VAL A 193 -18.55 -10.55 -0.28
C VAL A 193 -18.57 -9.04 -0.48
N LEU A 194 -17.93 -8.29 0.43
CA LEU A 194 -17.73 -6.84 0.27
C LEU A 194 -16.64 -6.58 -0.78
N ILE A 195 -16.81 -5.48 -1.52
CA ILE A 195 -15.86 -5.06 -2.56
C ILE A 195 -15.07 -3.85 -2.09
N ALA A 196 -13.73 -3.95 -2.15
CA ALA A 196 -12.80 -2.85 -1.94
C ALA A 196 -12.24 -2.34 -3.26
N ALA A 197 -12.17 -1.02 -3.45
CA ALA A 197 -11.54 -0.40 -4.61
C ALA A 197 -10.11 0.05 -4.26
N ASP A 198 -9.07 -0.40 -5.02
CA ASP A 198 -7.66 0.05 -4.91
C ASP A 198 -7.21 0.76 -6.19
N GLU A 199 -7.09 0.06 -7.30
CA GLU A 199 -6.64 0.65 -8.56
C GLU A 199 -7.58 1.74 -9.08
N SER A 200 -8.83 1.67 -8.70
CA SER A 200 -9.86 2.65 -9.07
C SER A 200 -9.88 3.90 -8.16
N VAL A 201 -8.93 4.05 -7.22
CA VAL A 201 -8.82 5.19 -6.29
C VAL A 201 -7.43 5.83 -6.26
N ARG A 202 -6.67 5.73 -7.35
CA ARG A 202 -5.30 6.26 -7.43
C ARG A 202 -5.21 7.77 -7.56
N LYS A 203 -6.20 8.39 -8.19
CA LYS A 203 -6.24 9.84 -8.41
C LYS A 203 -7.16 10.47 -7.37
N GLU A 204 -6.92 11.73 -7.10
CA GLU A 204 -7.65 12.52 -6.11
C GLU A 204 -9.18 12.49 -6.26
N SER A 205 -9.67 12.54 -7.51
CA SER A 205 -11.09 12.49 -7.82
C SER A 205 -11.70 11.09 -7.75
N ASP A 206 -10.89 10.07 -7.79
CA ASP A 206 -11.32 8.69 -7.97
C ASP A 206 -12.10 8.13 -6.75
N PRO A 207 -11.68 8.37 -5.47
CA PRO A 207 -12.46 7.93 -4.32
C PRO A 207 -13.88 8.47 -4.31
N LEU A 208 -14.06 9.73 -4.70
CA LEU A 208 -15.37 10.38 -4.81
C LEU A 208 -16.19 9.80 -5.97
N ALA A 209 -15.55 9.48 -7.09
CA ALA A 209 -16.22 8.84 -8.22
C ALA A 209 -16.68 7.42 -7.87
N VAL A 210 -15.85 6.64 -7.17
CA VAL A 210 -16.19 5.29 -6.64
C VAL A 210 -17.40 5.38 -5.70
N ALA A 211 -17.38 6.33 -4.76
CA ALA A 211 -18.48 6.53 -3.82
C ALA A 211 -19.79 6.90 -4.52
N ARG A 212 -19.75 7.88 -5.44
CA ARG A 212 -20.93 8.32 -6.20
C ARG A 212 -21.53 7.22 -7.08
N ALA A 213 -20.69 6.38 -7.66
CA ALA A 213 -21.12 5.25 -8.49
C ALA A 213 -21.62 4.05 -7.67
N GLY A 214 -21.49 4.08 -6.34
CA GLY A 214 -21.74 2.91 -5.49
C GLY A 214 -20.90 1.71 -5.89
N ALA A 215 -19.66 1.95 -6.35
CA ALA A 215 -18.83 0.92 -6.97
C ALA A 215 -18.10 0.02 -5.97
N ALA A 216 -17.98 0.44 -4.70
CA ALA A 216 -17.32 -0.33 -3.66
C ALA A 216 -18.02 -0.12 -2.31
N ASP A 217 -17.77 -1.03 -1.37
CA ASP A 217 -18.22 -0.96 0.02
C ASP A 217 -17.18 -0.23 0.90
N LEU A 218 -15.92 -0.27 0.49
CA LEU A 218 -14.79 0.40 1.12
C LEU A 218 -13.72 0.74 0.07
N ILE A 219 -12.80 1.63 0.45
CA ILE A 219 -11.69 2.06 -0.41
C ILE A 219 -10.33 1.72 0.21
N VAL A 220 -9.37 1.33 -0.63
CA VAL A 220 -7.97 1.14 -0.24
C VAL A 220 -7.19 2.37 -0.70
N VAL A 221 -6.62 3.11 0.24
CA VAL A 221 -5.96 4.39 -0.03
C VAL A 221 -4.48 4.35 0.29
N LYS A 222 -3.69 5.03 -0.52
CA LYS A 222 -2.26 5.21 -0.34
C LYS A 222 -1.93 6.70 -0.27
N VAL A 223 -1.09 7.09 0.68
CA VAL A 223 -0.77 8.51 0.96
C VAL A 223 -0.13 9.18 -0.25
N ALA A 224 0.90 8.56 -0.83
CA ALA A 224 1.73 9.19 -1.83
C ALA A 224 0.98 9.50 -3.15
N PRO A 225 0.19 8.59 -3.75
CA PRO A 225 -0.62 8.90 -4.92
C PRO A 225 -1.65 10.01 -4.71
N LEU A 226 -2.16 10.15 -3.48
CA LEU A 226 -3.15 11.17 -3.13
C LEU A 226 -2.51 12.52 -2.72
N GLY A 227 -1.18 12.62 -2.71
CA GLY A 227 -0.47 13.89 -2.54
C GLY A 227 -0.20 14.32 -1.09
N GLY A 228 -0.32 13.40 -0.12
CA GLY A 228 0.03 13.63 1.28
C GLY A 228 -1.05 13.20 2.27
N VAL A 229 -0.70 13.19 3.56
CA VAL A 229 -1.57 12.68 4.63
C VAL A 229 -2.81 13.54 4.81
N ARG A 230 -2.66 14.87 4.85
CA ARG A 230 -3.80 15.79 5.05
C ARG A 230 -4.78 15.68 3.90
N ARG A 231 -4.27 15.69 2.67
CA ARG A 231 -5.11 15.58 1.49
C ARG A 231 -5.81 14.22 1.39
N ALA A 232 -5.09 13.13 1.63
CA ALA A 232 -5.67 11.79 1.65
C ALA A 232 -6.77 11.65 2.71
N ARG A 233 -6.55 12.19 3.91
CA ARG A 233 -7.56 12.22 4.98
C ARG A 233 -8.82 12.97 4.52
N ASP A 234 -8.66 14.16 3.97
CA ASP A 234 -9.80 15.01 3.57
C ASP A 234 -10.61 14.33 2.45
N ILE A 235 -9.94 13.67 1.49
CA ILE A 235 -10.57 12.87 0.43
C ILE A 235 -11.36 11.68 1.02
N VAL A 236 -10.78 10.94 1.97
CA VAL A 236 -11.46 9.81 2.63
C VAL A 236 -12.72 10.29 3.35
N LEU A 237 -12.62 11.39 4.09
CA LEU A 237 -13.77 11.96 4.80
C LEU A 237 -14.87 12.43 3.84
N GLU A 238 -14.51 13.05 2.72
CA GLU A 238 -15.46 13.49 1.69
C GLU A 238 -16.12 12.31 0.97
N ALA A 239 -15.36 11.23 0.70
CA ALA A 239 -15.90 10.02 0.06
C ALA A 239 -16.94 9.32 0.94
N GLY A 240 -16.83 9.41 2.27
CA GLY A 240 -17.78 8.83 3.21
C GLY A 240 -17.81 7.30 3.22
N LEU A 241 -16.80 6.65 2.65
CA LEU A 241 -16.63 5.19 2.66
C LEU A 241 -15.58 4.78 3.70
N PRO A 242 -15.75 3.61 4.35
CA PRO A 242 -14.70 3.03 5.16
C PRO A 242 -13.40 2.91 4.36
N ALA A 243 -12.26 3.21 4.99
CA ALA A 243 -10.97 3.20 4.32
C ALA A 243 -10.01 2.18 4.96
N VAL A 244 -9.25 1.51 4.10
CA VAL A 244 -8.05 0.74 4.46
C VAL A 244 -6.84 1.51 3.95
N VAL A 245 -5.94 1.88 4.84
CA VAL A 245 -4.67 2.50 4.43
C VAL A 245 -3.68 1.42 4.01
N SER A 246 -3.10 1.58 2.84
CA SER A 246 -2.14 0.63 2.28
C SER A 246 -0.83 1.33 1.89
N SER A 247 0.17 0.55 1.53
CA SER A 247 1.49 1.01 1.10
C SER A 247 1.75 0.68 -0.37
N ALA A 248 2.81 1.26 -0.91
CA ALA A 248 3.32 1.01 -2.25
C ALA A 248 4.71 0.34 -2.21
N LEU A 249 4.91 -0.64 -1.33
CA LEU A 249 6.22 -1.25 -1.02
C LEU A 249 7.20 -0.20 -0.48
N ASP A 250 6.73 0.59 0.46
CA ASP A 250 7.49 1.67 1.05
C ASP A 250 8.50 1.13 2.06
N THR A 251 9.67 1.80 2.22
CA THR A 251 10.55 1.58 3.36
C THR A 251 9.88 2.07 4.65
N SER A 252 10.46 1.82 5.81
CA SER A 252 9.92 2.35 7.08
C SER A 252 9.75 3.89 7.06
N ILE A 253 10.54 4.60 6.26
CA ILE A 253 10.38 6.05 6.08
C ILE A 253 9.04 6.37 5.41
N GLY A 254 8.68 5.65 4.33
CA GLY A 254 7.40 5.83 3.63
C GLY A 254 6.21 5.27 4.41
N ILE A 255 6.37 4.10 5.06
CA ILE A 255 5.34 3.48 5.93
C ILE A 255 4.86 4.45 7.00
N ARG A 256 5.75 5.30 7.55
CA ARG A 256 5.39 6.30 8.54
C ARG A 256 4.26 7.24 8.07
N ALA A 257 4.24 7.61 6.80
CA ALA A 257 3.15 8.42 6.25
C ALA A 257 1.81 7.65 6.21
N GLY A 258 1.84 6.36 5.84
CA GLY A 258 0.67 5.49 5.91
C GLY A 258 0.14 5.32 7.33
N LEU A 259 1.03 5.09 8.31
CA LEU A 259 0.66 5.03 9.72
C LEU A 259 0.04 6.34 10.20
N ALA A 260 0.60 7.50 9.80
CA ALA A 260 0.06 8.81 10.15
C ALA A 260 -1.34 9.04 9.57
N LEU A 261 -1.60 8.64 8.31
CA LEU A 261 -2.94 8.69 7.75
C LEU A 261 -3.91 7.81 8.54
N ALA A 262 -3.57 6.54 8.75
CA ALA A 262 -4.41 5.61 9.50
C ALA A 262 -4.67 6.11 10.94
N ALA A 263 -3.68 6.75 11.55
CA ALA A 263 -3.80 7.28 12.91
C ALA A 263 -4.69 8.52 13.01
N CYS A 264 -4.81 9.33 11.98
CA CYS A 264 -5.62 10.56 11.99
C CYS A 264 -7.04 10.38 11.42
N LEU A 265 -7.40 9.19 10.90
CA LEU A 265 -8.77 8.89 10.49
C LEU A 265 -9.63 8.65 11.73
N PRO A 266 -10.85 9.22 11.82
CA PRO A 266 -11.76 8.99 12.95
C PRO A 266 -12.11 7.50 13.12
N GLU A 267 -12.45 6.83 12.01
CA GLU A 267 -12.79 5.42 11.96
C GLU A 267 -11.73 4.62 11.23
N LEU A 268 -11.39 3.45 11.75
CA LEU A 268 -10.45 2.50 11.17
C LEU A 268 -10.93 1.07 11.44
N PRO A 269 -12.03 0.64 10.76
CA PRO A 269 -12.68 -0.63 11.07
C PRO A 269 -11.89 -1.85 10.59
N TYR A 270 -10.93 -1.66 9.67
CA TYR A 270 -10.15 -2.74 9.07
C TYR A 270 -8.66 -2.59 9.38
N ALA A 271 -7.95 -3.72 9.50
CA ALA A 271 -6.50 -3.70 9.56
C ALA A 271 -5.90 -3.14 8.26
N CYS A 272 -4.80 -2.40 8.35
CA CYS A 272 -4.19 -1.69 7.24
C CYS A 272 -3.16 -2.54 6.47
N GLY A 273 -2.99 -2.28 5.18
CA GLY A 273 -2.00 -2.94 4.33
C GLY A 273 -0.60 -2.31 4.46
N LEU A 274 -0.12 -2.08 5.69
CA LEU A 274 1.13 -1.39 5.98
C LEU A 274 2.27 -2.32 6.45
N GLY A 275 2.02 -3.63 6.51
CA GLY A 275 3.01 -4.62 6.94
C GLY A 275 4.03 -5.05 5.86
N THR A 276 4.21 -4.26 4.80
CA THR A 276 4.99 -4.66 3.61
C THR A 276 6.51 -4.56 3.79
N VAL A 277 7.02 -3.91 4.84
CA VAL A 277 8.46 -3.90 5.16
C VAL A 277 9.00 -5.31 5.34
N SER A 278 8.22 -6.23 5.88
CA SER A 278 8.59 -7.64 6.03
C SER A 278 8.88 -8.37 4.71
N LEU A 279 8.40 -7.85 3.57
CA LEU A 279 8.68 -8.38 2.23
C LEU A 279 10.04 -7.95 1.68
N MET A 280 10.70 -6.99 2.31
CA MET A 280 12.03 -6.52 1.92
C MET A 280 13.13 -7.31 2.66
N ALA A 281 14.26 -7.49 2.00
CA ALA A 281 15.42 -8.15 2.61
C ALA A 281 16.19 -7.24 3.59
N GLY A 282 15.84 -5.97 3.65
CA GLY A 282 16.39 -4.98 4.56
C GLY A 282 15.57 -3.69 4.59
N ASP A 283 16.07 -2.70 5.30
CA ASP A 283 15.46 -1.36 5.42
C ASP A 283 16.57 -0.31 5.58
N VAL A 284 16.20 0.94 5.48
CA VAL A 284 17.09 2.10 5.64
C VAL A 284 17.14 2.63 7.07
N VAL A 285 16.40 2.02 7.99
CA VAL A 285 16.36 2.36 9.42
C VAL A 285 16.86 1.17 10.27
N ARG A 286 17.50 1.43 11.42
CA ARG A 286 18.03 0.37 12.29
C ARG A 286 16.94 -0.51 12.89
N GLU A 287 15.83 0.11 13.25
CA GLU A 287 14.66 -0.57 13.78
C GLU A 287 13.50 -0.41 12.81
N PRO A 288 13.27 -1.37 11.90
CA PRO A 288 12.19 -1.29 10.93
C PRO A 288 10.79 -1.19 11.56
N LEU A 289 9.86 -0.54 10.85
CA LEU A 289 8.44 -0.49 11.21
C LEU A 289 7.74 -1.78 10.77
N VAL A 290 7.99 -2.86 11.51
CA VAL A 290 7.36 -4.17 11.32
C VAL A 290 6.25 -4.38 12.33
N ALA A 291 5.31 -5.28 12.01
CA ALA A 291 4.21 -5.60 12.90
C ALA A 291 4.70 -6.36 14.14
N THR A 292 4.16 -6.01 15.30
CA THR A 292 4.25 -6.81 16.54
C THR A 292 2.82 -7.07 17.00
N ASP A 293 2.47 -8.33 17.20
CA ASP A 293 1.09 -8.75 17.53
C ASP A 293 0.02 -8.16 16.59
N GLY A 294 0.30 -8.19 15.29
CA GLY A 294 -0.61 -7.69 14.25
C GLY A 294 -0.77 -6.17 14.23
N ARG A 295 0.12 -5.41 14.88
CA ARG A 295 0.06 -3.94 14.95
C ARG A 295 1.43 -3.32 14.72
N ILE A 296 1.45 -2.10 14.20
CA ILE A 296 2.65 -1.27 14.12
C ILE A 296 2.44 -0.04 15.01
N ALA A 297 3.36 0.17 15.97
CA ALA A 297 3.36 1.34 16.83
C ALA A 297 3.77 2.60 16.04
N LEU A 298 3.11 3.72 16.31
CA LEU A 298 3.53 5.01 15.78
C LEU A 298 4.80 5.46 16.50
N ARG A 299 5.86 5.65 15.73
CA ARG A 299 7.10 6.21 16.26
C ARG A 299 7.86 6.94 15.16
N GLU A 300 8.70 7.87 15.57
CA GLU A 300 9.63 8.52 14.66
C GLU A 300 10.72 7.54 14.23
N VAL A 301 11.08 7.60 12.96
CA VAL A 301 12.18 6.83 12.38
C VAL A 301 13.08 7.75 11.55
N GLY A 302 14.36 7.49 11.59
CA GLY A 302 15.37 8.20 10.81
C GLY A 302 16.20 7.24 9.99
N ALA A 303 16.60 7.67 8.80
CA ALA A 303 17.49 6.87 7.96
C ALA A 303 18.87 6.76 8.61
N ASP A 304 19.42 5.56 8.65
CA ASP A 304 20.73 5.26 9.23
C ASP A 304 21.83 5.43 8.16
N PRO A 305 22.91 6.17 8.46
CA PRO A 305 23.98 6.41 7.49
C PRO A 305 24.64 5.14 6.94
N GLU A 306 24.83 4.12 7.77
CA GLU A 306 25.45 2.86 7.34
C GLU A 306 24.52 2.08 6.40
N LEU A 307 23.20 2.07 6.69
CA LEU A 307 22.19 1.44 5.84
C LEU A 307 21.98 2.20 4.54
N LEU A 308 21.99 3.55 4.59
CA LEU A 308 21.99 4.36 3.37
C LEU A 308 23.18 4.09 2.46
N ALA A 309 24.38 3.89 3.04
CA ALA A 309 25.57 3.51 2.27
C ALA A 309 25.46 2.08 1.72
N ARG A 310 24.96 1.14 2.53
CA ARG A 310 24.78 -0.28 2.15
C ARG A 310 23.81 -0.44 0.98
N TYR A 311 22.71 0.29 0.99
CA TYR A 311 21.66 0.21 -0.04
C TYR A 311 21.75 1.33 -1.08
N ALA A 312 22.86 2.08 -1.14
CA ALA A 312 23.01 3.16 -2.10
C ALA A 312 22.84 2.64 -3.54
N ALA A 313 21.94 3.24 -4.29
CA ALA A 313 21.73 2.88 -5.68
C ALA A 313 22.96 3.19 -6.54
N PRO A 314 23.22 2.46 -7.65
CA PRO A 314 24.29 2.77 -8.60
C PRO A 314 24.18 4.20 -9.13
N THR A 315 25.30 4.79 -9.58
CA THR A 315 25.36 6.19 -10.03
C THR A 315 24.34 6.49 -11.12
N GLU A 316 24.23 5.62 -12.13
CA GLU A 316 23.25 5.77 -13.21
C GLU A 316 21.81 5.88 -12.67
N ARG A 317 21.45 5.04 -11.69
CA ARG A 317 20.11 5.08 -11.09
C ARG A 317 19.91 6.34 -10.24
N ARG A 318 20.93 6.79 -9.53
CA ARG A 318 20.89 8.06 -8.77
C ARG A 318 20.64 9.24 -9.71
N ASP A 319 21.34 9.30 -10.83
CA ASP A 319 21.18 10.38 -11.82
C ASP A 319 19.78 10.36 -12.45
N TRP A 320 19.24 9.17 -12.74
CA TRP A 320 17.87 8.99 -13.21
C TRP A 320 16.84 9.52 -12.20
N TRP A 321 16.99 9.15 -10.92
CA TRP A 321 16.08 9.61 -9.86
C TRP A 321 16.18 11.11 -9.62
N HIS A 322 17.37 11.70 -9.67
CA HIS A 322 17.54 13.14 -9.59
C HIS A 322 16.90 13.85 -10.79
N GLY A 323 17.02 13.29 -11.98
CA GLY A 323 16.33 13.77 -13.18
C GLY A 323 14.82 13.73 -13.01
N ARG A 324 14.28 12.63 -12.49
CA ARG A 324 12.85 12.48 -12.21
C ARG A 324 12.37 13.47 -11.14
N LEU A 325 13.13 13.64 -10.07
CA LEU A 325 12.84 14.65 -9.04
C LEU A 325 12.68 16.05 -9.65
N ARG A 326 13.61 16.46 -10.53
CA ARG A 326 13.53 17.78 -11.22
C ARG A 326 12.27 17.92 -12.07
N ARG A 327 11.93 16.91 -12.87
CA ARG A 327 10.72 16.94 -13.71
C ARG A 327 9.43 16.98 -12.88
N CYS A 328 9.35 16.12 -11.85
CA CYS A 328 8.20 16.14 -10.93
C CYS A 328 8.08 17.46 -10.15
N TYR A 329 9.21 18.09 -9.80
CA TYR A 329 9.22 19.39 -9.14
C TYR A 329 8.71 20.50 -10.07
N ALA A 330 9.11 20.49 -11.35
CA ALA A 330 8.61 21.42 -12.34
C ALA A 330 7.07 21.32 -12.49
N VAL A 331 6.54 20.10 -12.58
CA VAL A 331 5.09 19.86 -12.61
C VAL A 331 4.40 20.38 -11.34
N LEU A 332 4.97 20.09 -10.16
CA LEU A 332 4.39 20.45 -8.87
C LEU A 332 4.39 21.96 -8.62
N SER A 333 5.42 22.67 -9.09
CA SER A 333 5.58 24.11 -8.94
C SER A 333 4.85 24.91 -10.01
N GLY A 334 4.37 24.27 -11.07
CA GLY A 334 3.76 24.92 -12.21
C GLY A 334 4.76 25.68 -13.09
N ALA A 335 6.04 25.26 -13.06
CA ALA A 335 7.15 25.88 -13.78
C ALA A 335 7.34 25.27 -15.16
#